data_a7c1adca4e2b6009cbda691316a097e0
#
_entry.id   a7c1adca4e2b6009cbda691316a097e0
#
_cell.length_a   1.000
_cell.length_b   1.000
_cell.length_c   1.000
_cell.angle_alpha   90.00
_cell.angle_beta   90.00
_cell.angle_gamma   90.00
#
_symmetry.space_group_name_H-M   'P 1'
#
loop_
_entity.id
_entity.type
_entity.pdbx_description
1 polymer ?
#
loop_
_entity_poly.entity_id
_entity_poly.type
_entity_poly.pdbx_seq_one_letter_code
_entity_poly.pdbx_strand_id
1 'polypeptide(L)'
;MDLVHVLTDAVVARAIGAALSVVLLAGAWQKLRDRELFQAALENYQLVPESWLRLVATALPLLELAAGALLLPASTRTLGAFLAAVLLLVVTGAVAINLLRGRRDIDCGCGGLSAHVGEQTLNWGLVVRNLLLMGAVLASLPDTETRTLVWIDYLSAAGTTLALLGLYVSANQLMANHPRLQALRMRT
;
A
#
# COMPACT_ATOMS: atom_id res chain seq x y z
N MET A 1 -25.49 -16.31 -1.53
CA MET A 1 -24.50 -15.83 -0.53
C MET A 1 -24.14 -14.40 -0.94
N ASP A 2 -24.64 -13.42 -0.19
CA ASP A 2 -24.50 -12.03 -0.60
C ASP A 2 -23.07 -11.56 -0.37
N LEU A 3 -22.51 -10.79 -1.31
CA LEU A 3 -21.14 -10.25 -1.26
C LEU A 3 -20.88 -9.53 0.07
N VAL A 4 -21.91 -8.90 0.63
CA VAL A 4 -21.84 -8.19 1.92
C VAL A 4 -21.50 -9.16 3.06
N HIS A 5 -22.12 -10.33 3.10
CA HIS A 5 -21.83 -11.35 4.13
C HIS A 5 -20.41 -11.89 4.04
N VAL A 6 -19.85 -12.02 2.84
CA VAL A 6 -18.46 -12.46 2.65
C VAL A 6 -17.48 -11.39 3.12
N LEU A 7 -17.75 -10.12 2.82
CA LEU A 7 -16.86 -9.00 3.21
C LEU A 7 -16.95 -8.66 4.71
N THR A 8 -18.04 -9.03 5.39
CA THR A 8 -18.22 -8.82 6.83
C THR A 8 -17.76 -10.02 7.67
N ASP A 9 -17.33 -11.12 7.04
CA ASP A 9 -16.78 -12.28 7.75
C ASP A 9 -15.48 -11.91 8.48
N ALA A 10 -15.40 -12.27 9.76
CA ALA A 10 -14.24 -11.97 10.61
C ALA A 10 -12.91 -12.56 10.07
N VAL A 11 -12.96 -13.69 9.39
CA VAL A 11 -11.78 -14.32 8.77
C VAL A 11 -11.27 -13.49 7.61
N VAL A 12 -12.19 -13.01 6.74
CA VAL A 12 -11.85 -12.18 5.58
C VAL A 12 -11.31 -10.82 6.02
N ALA A 13 -11.96 -10.16 6.97
CA ALA A 13 -11.51 -8.88 7.51
C ALA A 13 -10.10 -8.98 8.12
N ARG A 14 -9.81 -10.06 8.84
CA ARG A 14 -8.46 -10.33 9.41
C ARG A 14 -7.42 -10.61 8.34
N ALA A 15 -7.77 -11.40 7.32
CA ALA A 15 -6.87 -11.69 6.20
C ALA A 15 -6.50 -10.41 5.42
N ILE A 16 -7.49 -9.56 5.15
CA ILE A 16 -7.27 -8.26 4.50
C ILE A 16 -6.39 -7.37 5.37
N GLY A 17 -6.70 -7.26 6.67
CA GLY A 17 -5.91 -6.46 7.61
C GLY A 17 -4.46 -6.94 7.73
N ALA A 18 -4.24 -8.26 7.76
CA ALA A 18 -2.90 -8.86 7.77
C ALA A 18 -2.13 -8.59 6.46
N ALA A 19 -2.78 -8.72 5.30
CA ALA A 19 -2.17 -8.42 4.01
C ALA A 19 -1.77 -6.94 3.91
N LEU A 20 -2.66 -6.02 4.31
CA LEU A 20 -2.39 -4.58 4.37
C LEU A 20 -1.23 -4.26 5.32
N SER A 21 -1.20 -4.89 6.50
CA SER A 21 -0.10 -4.75 7.46
C SER A 21 1.23 -5.12 6.81
N VAL A 22 1.32 -6.28 6.16
CA VAL A 22 2.56 -6.72 5.49
C VAL A 22 2.98 -5.73 4.39
N VAL A 23 2.04 -5.24 3.58
CA VAL A 23 2.33 -4.26 2.51
C VAL A 23 2.89 -2.95 3.10
N LEU A 24 2.26 -2.42 4.16
CA LEU A 24 2.70 -1.18 4.81
C LEU A 24 4.05 -1.36 5.52
N LEU A 25 4.25 -2.45 6.25
CA LEU A 25 5.51 -2.74 6.94
C LEU A 25 6.67 -2.91 5.94
N ALA A 26 6.45 -3.64 4.84
CA ALA A 26 7.47 -3.82 3.80
C ALA A 26 7.80 -2.49 3.10
N GLY A 27 6.78 -1.66 2.79
CA GLY A 27 6.99 -0.34 2.21
C GLY A 27 7.75 0.60 3.13
N ALA A 28 7.37 0.63 4.42
CA ALA A 28 8.05 1.41 5.44
C ALA A 28 9.52 0.97 5.62
N TRP A 29 9.75 -0.33 5.68
CA TRP A 29 11.10 -0.90 5.80
C TRP A 29 12.02 -0.46 4.67
N GLN A 30 11.58 -0.56 3.42
CA GLN A 30 12.38 -0.15 2.27
C GLN A 30 12.70 1.35 2.29
N LYS A 31 11.72 2.21 2.58
CA LYS A 31 11.92 3.65 2.67
C LYS A 31 12.87 4.03 3.81
N LEU A 32 12.85 3.31 4.92
CA LEU A 32 13.79 3.53 6.03
C LEU A 32 15.19 3.03 5.71
N ARG A 33 15.31 1.92 4.97
CA ARG A 33 16.59 1.37 4.53
C ARG A 33 17.27 2.27 3.50
N ASP A 34 16.52 2.76 2.52
CA ASP A 34 17.02 3.55 1.41
C ASP A 34 16.51 5.01 1.52
N ARG A 35 16.75 5.63 2.69
CA ARG A 35 16.23 6.97 3.04
C ARG A 35 16.64 8.07 2.07
N GLU A 36 17.86 8.01 1.55
CA GLU A 36 18.39 9.01 0.60
C GLU A 36 17.61 8.95 -0.71
N LEU A 37 17.36 7.75 -1.24
CA LEU A 37 16.54 7.57 -2.45
C LEU A 37 15.10 8.03 -2.22
N PHE A 38 14.53 7.72 -1.06
CA PHE A 38 13.18 8.17 -0.72
C PHE A 38 13.10 9.69 -0.57
N GLN A 39 14.09 10.32 0.05
CA GLN A 39 14.17 11.78 0.14
C GLN A 39 14.29 12.43 -1.24
N ALA A 40 15.12 11.88 -2.13
CA ALA A 40 15.26 12.36 -3.51
C ALA A 40 13.93 12.21 -4.30
N ALA A 41 13.21 11.11 -4.10
CA ALA A 41 11.88 10.95 -4.67
C ALA A 41 10.91 12.04 -4.18
N LEU A 42 10.86 12.33 -2.87
CA LEU A 42 10.03 13.40 -2.29
C LEU A 42 10.41 14.79 -2.81
N GLU A 43 11.70 15.06 -3.00
CA GLU A 43 12.19 16.31 -3.60
C GLU A 43 11.68 16.47 -5.03
N ASN A 44 11.71 15.40 -5.82
CA ASN A 44 11.19 15.39 -7.19
C ASN A 44 9.67 15.65 -7.25
N TYR A 45 8.91 15.34 -6.23
CA TYR A 45 7.47 15.68 -6.18
C TYR A 45 7.21 17.18 -6.09
N GLN A 46 8.15 17.98 -5.55
CA GLN A 46 8.01 19.44 -5.38
C GLN A 46 6.71 19.86 -4.67
N LEU A 47 6.30 19.10 -3.69
CA LEU A 47 5.11 19.35 -2.85
C LEU A 47 5.50 19.74 -1.43
N VAL A 48 6.74 19.45 -1.03
CA VAL A 48 7.27 19.68 0.31
C VAL A 48 8.42 20.71 0.22
N PRO A 49 8.43 21.76 1.05
CA PRO A 49 9.56 22.69 1.14
C PRO A 49 10.86 21.96 1.54
N GLU A 50 12.02 22.40 1.05
CA GLU A 50 13.32 21.76 1.30
C GLU A 50 13.61 21.58 2.80
N SER A 51 13.23 22.58 3.62
CA SER A 51 13.42 22.53 5.08
C SER A 51 12.68 21.37 5.77
N TRP A 52 11.62 20.87 5.16
CA TRP A 52 10.75 19.80 5.71
C TRP A 52 11.02 18.43 5.09
N LEU A 53 11.78 18.36 3.98
CA LEU A 53 12.03 17.11 3.25
C LEU A 53 12.58 16.00 4.16
N ARG A 54 13.60 16.32 4.97
CA ARG A 54 14.22 15.36 5.88
C ARG A 54 13.26 14.86 6.96
N LEU A 55 12.41 15.75 7.48
CA LEU A 55 11.39 15.39 8.45
C LEU A 55 10.34 14.46 7.84
N VAL A 56 9.80 14.82 6.67
CA VAL A 56 8.78 14.03 5.98
C VAL A 56 9.34 12.67 5.53
N ALA A 57 10.58 12.64 5.01
CA ALA A 57 11.26 11.40 4.62
C ALA A 57 11.45 10.41 5.78
N THR A 58 11.43 10.89 7.02
CA THR A 58 11.52 10.04 8.22
C THR A 58 10.14 9.75 8.82
N ALA A 59 9.31 10.78 8.94
CA ALA A 59 8.00 10.66 9.61
C ALA A 59 7.04 9.75 8.83
N LEU A 60 7.02 9.86 7.50
CA LEU A 60 6.07 9.12 6.67
C LEU A 60 6.27 7.60 6.76
N PRO A 61 7.50 7.05 6.62
CA PRO A 61 7.71 5.61 6.83
C PRO A 61 7.46 5.16 8.27
N LEU A 62 7.74 5.99 9.27
CA LEU A 62 7.44 5.65 10.67
C LEU A 62 5.92 5.57 10.91
N LEU A 63 5.15 6.47 10.31
CA LEU A 63 3.68 6.42 10.37
C LEU A 63 3.13 5.20 9.61
N GLU A 64 3.71 4.82 8.46
CA GLU A 64 3.37 3.58 7.75
C GLU A 64 3.65 2.34 8.61
N LEU A 65 4.79 2.31 9.29
CA LEU A 65 5.16 1.22 10.21
C LEU A 65 4.19 1.14 11.38
N ALA A 66 3.83 2.27 11.98
CA ALA A 66 2.83 2.34 13.05
C ALA A 66 1.46 1.86 12.56
N ALA A 67 1.00 2.33 11.39
CA ALA A 67 -0.27 1.90 10.80
C ALA A 67 -0.29 0.38 10.55
N GLY A 68 0.77 -0.16 9.95
CA GLY A 68 0.90 -1.59 9.71
C GLY A 68 0.89 -2.43 11.00
N ALA A 69 1.60 -1.99 12.03
CA ALA A 69 1.62 -2.67 13.33
C ALA A 69 0.26 -2.62 14.05
N LEU A 70 -0.43 -1.47 13.99
CA LEU A 70 -1.74 -1.28 14.62
C LEU A 70 -2.88 -2.05 13.93
N LEU A 71 -2.73 -2.44 12.66
CA LEU A 71 -3.71 -3.24 11.93
C LEU A 71 -3.80 -4.68 12.42
N LEU A 72 -2.75 -5.23 13.05
CA LEU A 72 -2.70 -6.64 13.46
C LEU A 72 -3.60 -6.95 14.66
N PRO A 73 -3.51 -6.21 15.81
CA PRO A 73 -4.36 -6.52 16.95
C PRO A 73 -5.80 -6.03 16.72
N ALA A 74 -6.79 -6.82 17.10
CA ALA A 74 -8.21 -6.43 16.98
C ALA A 74 -8.52 -5.13 17.74
N SER A 75 -7.93 -4.92 18.90
CA SER A 75 -8.16 -3.73 19.75
C SER A 75 -7.67 -2.42 19.14
N THR A 76 -6.66 -2.45 18.27
CA THR A 76 -6.06 -1.25 17.66
C THR A 76 -6.35 -1.13 16.15
N ARG A 77 -7.04 -2.12 15.57
CA ARG A 77 -7.28 -2.20 14.13
C ARG A 77 -7.95 -0.96 13.57
N THR A 78 -8.98 -0.43 14.23
CA THR A 78 -9.68 0.78 13.79
C THR A 78 -8.74 1.99 13.70
N LEU A 79 -7.85 2.16 14.69
CA LEU A 79 -6.85 3.22 14.68
C LEU A 79 -5.83 3.00 13.57
N GLY A 80 -5.34 1.75 13.39
CA GLY A 80 -4.44 1.37 12.31
C GLY A 80 -5.06 1.62 10.93
N ALA A 81 -6.32 1.25 10.75
CA ALA A 81 -7.06 1.46 9.51
C ALA A 81 -7.26 2.95 9.20
N PHE A 82 -7.61 3.76 10.20
CA PHE A 82 -7.72 5.20 10.04
C PHE A 82 -6.38 5.82 9.61
N LEU A 83 -5.30 5.47 10.29
CA LEU A 83 -3.97 5.97 9.96
C LEU A 83 -3.52 5.52 8.56
N ALA A 84 -3.74 4.26 8.20
CA ALA A 84 -3.46 3.72 6.87
C ALA A 84 -4.26 4.46 5.78
N ALA A 85 -5.55 4.72 6.02
CA ALA A 85 -6.41 5.46 5.09
C ALA A 85 -5.91 6.88 4.85
N VAL A 86 -5.54 7.60 5.91
CA VAL A 86 -4.98 8.95 5.82
C VAL A 86 -3.67 8.95 5.03
N LEU A 87 -2.76 8.02 5.31
CA LEU A 87 -1.49 7.89 4.59
C LEU A 87 -1.71 7.58 3.11
N LEU A 88 -2.58 6.61 2.80
CA LEU A 88 -2.94 6.28 1.42
C LEU A 88 -3.55 7.47 0.69
N LEU A 89 -4.41 8.24 1.35
CA LEU A 89 -5.02 9.44 0.78
C LEU A 89 -3.97 10.49 0.44
N VAL A 90 -3.06 10.79 1.37
CA VAL A 90 -1.98 11.77 1.19
C VAL A 90 -1.07 11.35 0.03
N VAL A 91 -0.60 10.10 0.03
CA VAL A 91 0.28 9.58 -1.03
C VAL A 91 -0.44 9.55 -2.38
N THR A 92 -1.69 9.11 -2.42
CA THR A 92 -2.49 9.09 -3.66
C THR A 92 -2.71 10.50 -4.20
N GLY A 93 -3.00 11.45 -3.31
CA GLY A 93 -3.14 12.86 -3.67
C GLY A 93 -1.85 13.43 -4.26
N ALA A 94 -0.70 13.14 -3.64
CA ALA A 94 0.61 13.57 -4.14
C ALA A 94 0.92 12.99 -5.54
N VAL A 95 0.65 11.70 -5.74
CA VAL A 95 0.80 11.04 -7.06
C VAL A 95 -0.14 11.68 -8.09
N ALA A 96 -1.42 11.83 -7.76
CA ALA A 96 -2.42 12.40 -8.67
C ALA A 96 -2.09 13.85 -9.08
N ILE A 97 -1.66 14.69 -8.14
CA ILE A 97 -1.25 16.08 -8.41
C ILE A 97 -0.10 16.09 -9.42
N ASN A 98 0.94 15.26 -9.25
CA ASN A 98 2.06 15.23 -10.18
C ASN A 98 1.68 14.67 -11.55
N LEU A 99 0.82 13.66 -11.61
CA LEU A 99 0.27 13.16 -12.88
C LEU A 99 -0.54 14.21 -13.62
N LEU A 100 -1.36 15.00 -12.91
CA LEU A 100 -2.13 16.12 -13.51
C LEU A 100 -1.22 17.26 -13.99
N ARG A 101 -0.05 17.44 -13.35
CA ARG A 101 1.00 18.37 -13.80
C ARG A 101 1.80 17.82 -14.99
N GLY A 102 1.48 16.62 -15.49
CA GLY A 102 2.19 15.98 -16.62
C GLY A 102 3.54 15.35 -16.25
N ARG A 103 3.90 15.30 -14.96
CA ARG A 103 5.19 14.78 -14.47
C ARG A 103 5.08 13.26 -14.28
N ARG A 104 5.50 12.51 -15.29
CA ARG A 104 5.42 11.03 -15.28
C ARG A 104 6.78 10.35 -15.10
N ASP A 105 7.86 11.09 -15.39
CA ASP A 105 9.23 10.54 -15.41
C ASP A 105 9.93 10.60 -14.04
N ILE A 106 9.17 10.86 -12.98
CA ILE A 106 9.67 10.88 -11.61
C ILE A 106 9.35 9.57 -10.91
N ASP A 107 10.22 9.16 -9.98
CA ASP A 107 9.98 7.97 -9.18
C ASP A 107 8.80 8.15 -8.22
N CYS A 108 8.01 7.09 -8.07
CA CYS A 108 6.87 7.05 -7.16
C CYS A 108 7.28 7.15 -5.68
N GLY A 109 8.49 6.73 -5.31
CA GLY A 109 8.89 6.57 -3.91
C GLY A 109 8.12 5.46 -3.16
N CYS A 110 7.29 4.72 -3.89
CA CYS A 110 6.44 3.67 -3.33
C CYS A 110 7.19 2.34 -3.28
N GLY A 111 8.22 2.20 -2.48
CA GLY A 111 8.82 0.90 -2.21
C GLY A 111 7.80 -0.13 -1.72
N GLY A 112 8.07 -1.42 -1.82
CA GLY A 112 7.17 -2.47 -1.36
C GLY A 112 7.68 -3.87 -1.69
N LEU A 113 6.80 -4.88 -1.57
CA LEU A 113 7.13 -6.30 -1.74
C LEU A 113 7.68 -6.66 -3.14
N SER A 114 7.42 -5.85 -4.17
CA SER A 114 7.70 -6.20 -5.58
C SER A 114 8.59 -5.21 -6.32
N ALA A 115 8.89 -4.05 -5.76
CA ALA A 115 9.73 -3.03 -6.38
C ALA A 115 10.49 -2.25 -5.30
N HIS A 116 11.72 -1.84 -5.60
CA HIS A 116 12.50 -0.97 -4.72
C HIS A 116 12.15 0.49 -4.98
N VAL A 117 12.48 1.35 -4.00
CA VAL A 117 12.44 2.80 -4.18
C VAL A 117 13.40 3.14 -5.34
N GLY A 118 12.96 3.94 -6.31
CA GLY A 118 13.74 4.29 -7.50
C GLY A 118 13.40 3.49 -8.76
N GLU A 119 12.58 2.46 -8.68
CA GLU A 119 12.32 1.56 -9.81
C GLU A 119 10.98 1.79 -10.53
N GLN A 120 10.08 2.57 -9.94
CA GLN A 120 8.72 2.71 -10.45
C GLN A 120 8.34 4.15 -10.73
N THR A 121 8.14 4.48 -12.00
CA THR A 121 7.69 5.82 -12.44
C THR A 121 6.20 6.03 -12.19
N LEU A 122 5.79 7.31 -12.07
CA LEU A 122 4.40 7.68 -11.85
C LEU A 122 3.50 7.27 -13.01
N ASN A 123 2.41 6.58 -12.69
CA ASN A 123 1.36 6.23 -13.63
C ASN A 123 -0.01 6.16 -12.93
N TRP A 124 -1.10 6.23 -13.71
CA TRP A 124 -2.45 6.16 -13.18
C TRP A 124 -2.78 4.82 -12.51
N GLY A 125 -2.07 3.76 -12.88
CA GLY A 125 -2.19 2.46 -12.22
C GLY A 125 -1.88 2.52 -10.72
N LEU A 126 -0.94 3.38 -10.30
CA LEU A 126 -0.63 3.61 -8.88
C LEU A 126 -1.81 4.23 -8.13
N VAL A 127 -2.52 5.17 -8.76
CA VAL A 127 -3.72 5.78 -8.17
C VAL A 127 -4.80 4.72 -7.99
N VAL A 128 -5.07 3.91 -9.03
CA VAL A 128 -6.04 2.82 -8.96
C VAL A 128 -5.65 1.81 -7.87
N ARG A 129 -4.38 1.40 -7.83
CA ARG A 129 -3.86 0.50 -6.79
C ARG A 129 -4.11 1.04 -5.38
N ASN A 130 -3.79 2.29 -5.14
CA ASN A 130 -3.95 2.91 -3.83
C ASN A 130 -5.44 3.07 -3.45
N LEU A 131 -6.32 3.34 -4.41
CA LEU A 131 -7.78 3.35 -4.19
C LEU A 131 -8.31 1.95 -3.84
N LEU A 132 -7.79 0.90 -4.49
CA LEU A 132 -8.12 -0.49 -4.14
C LEU A 132 -7.64 -0.84 -2.72
N LEU A 133 -6.42 -0.40 -2.34
CA LEU A 133 -5.92 -0.57 -0.97
C LEU A 133 -6.78 0.20 0.04
N MET A 134 -7.25 1.41 -0.32
CA MET A 134 -8.19 2.17 0.51
C MET A 134 -9.51 1.40 0.71
N GLY A 135 -10.08 0.84 -0.36
CA GLY A 135 -11.25 -0.04 -0.28
C GLY A 135 -11.00 -1.26 0.62
N ALA A 136 -9.81 -1.87 0.52
CA ALA A 136 -9.40 -2.98 1.39
C ALA A 136 -9.28 -2.56 2.87
N VAL A 137 -8.77 -1.34 3.15
CA VAL A 137 -8.76 -0.78 4.52
C VAL A 137 -10.18 -0.69 5.08
N LEU A 138 -11.13 -0.17 4.30
CA LEU A 138 -12.53 -0.08 4.72
C LEU A 138 -13.16 -1.46 4.91
N ALA A 139 -12.84 -2.42 4.05
CA ALA A 139 -13.31 -3.81 4.16
C ALA A 139 -12.71 -4.57 5.36
N SER A 140 -11.60 -4.10 5.93
CA SER A 140 -10.97 -4.71 7.11
C SER A 140 -11.59 -4.25 8.45
N LEU A 141 -12.46 -3.21 8.42
CA LEU A 141 -13.03 -2.60 9.63
C LEU A 141 -14.15 -3.41 10.30
N PRO A 142 -15.06 -4.10 9.57
CA PRO A 142 -16.17 -4.77 10.23
C PRO A 142 -15.71 -5.98 11.06
N ASP A 143 -15.83 -5.87 12.37
CA ASP A 143 -15.77 -7.00 13.33
C ASP A 143 -17.22 -7.26 13.82
N THR A 144 -18.12 -7.58 12.89
CA THR A 144 -19.55 -7.74 13.22
C THR A 144 -19.92 -9.10 13.77
N GLU A 145 -19.04 -10.08 13.63
CA GLU A 145 -19.29 -11.44 14.10
C GLU A 145 -18.44 -11.77 15.33
N THR A 146 -19.09 -11.87 16.49
CA THR A 146 -18.52 -12.34 17.77
C THR A 146 -18.32 -13.87 17.80
N ARG A 147 -18.10 -14.49 16.63
CA ARG A 147 -17.83 -15.91 16.49
C ARG A 147 -16.46 -16.25 17.10
N THR A 148 -16.44 -17.27 17.96
CA THR A 148 -15.17 -17.83 18.45
C THR A 148 -14.42 -18.48 17.26
N LEU A 149 -13.23 -17.96 16.97
CA LEU A 149 -12.40 -18.51 15.90
C LEU A 149 -11.83 -19.85 16.30
N VAL A 150 -11.92 -20.82 15.41
CA VAL A 150 -11.29 -22.14 15.53
C VAL A 150 -9.98 -22.17 14.73
N TRP A 151 -9.13 -23.19 14.98
CA TRP A 151 -7.81 -23.27 14.33
C TRP A 151 -7.86 -23.24 12.80
N ILE A 152 -8.94 -23.77 12.20
CA ILE A 152 -9.14 -23.78 10.74
C ILE A 152 -9.37 -22.36 10.18
N ASP A 153 -9.96 -21.45 10.97
CA ASP A 153 -10.17 -20.06 10.59
C ASP A 153 -8.82 -19.33 10.47
N TYR A 154 -7.86 -19.62 11.36
CA TYR A 154 -6.51 -19.07 11.28
C TYR A 154 -5.76 -19.58 10.03
N LEU A 155 -5.94 -20.85 9.69
CA LEU A 155 -5.33 -21.43 8.48
C LEU A 155 -5.92 -20.80 7.23
N SER A 156 -7.24 -20.61 7.19
CA SER A 156 -7.95 -19.95 6.09
C SER A 156 -7.54 -18.48 5.96
N ALA A 157 -7.42 -17.76 7.08
CA ALA A 157 -6.94 -16.37 7.08
C ALA A 157 -5.50 -16.28 6.54
N ALA A 158 -4.61 -17.19 6.97
CA ALA A 158 -3.23 -17.22 6.48
C ALA A 158 -3.17 -17.53 4.97
N GLY A 159 -3.91 -18.52 4.49
CA GLY A 159 -3.99 -18.84 3.05
C GLY A 159 -4.53 -17.68 2.23
N THR A 160 -5.60 -17.04 2.68
CA THR A 160 -6.18 -15.85 2.03
C THR A 160 -5.20 -14.67 2.03
N THR A 161 -4.50 -14.44 3.13
CA THR A 161 -3.46 -13.40 3.22
C THR A 161 -2.36 -13.63 2.19
N LEU A 162 -1.85 -14.86 2.07
CA LEU A 162 -0.82 -15.20 1.09
C LEU A 162 -1.33 -15.02 -0.35
N ALA A 163 -2.57 -15.41 -0.64
CA ALA A 163 -3.18 -15.21 -1.95
C ALA A 163 -3.31 -13.72 -2.30
N LEU A 164 -3.77 -12.89 -1.35
CA LEU A 164 -3.87 -11.44 -1.53
C LEU A 164 -2.51 -10.79 -1.77
N LEU A 165 -1.48 -11.19 -1.02
CA LEU A 165 -0.11 -10.71 -1.22
C LEU A 165 0.44 -11.15 -2.57
N GLY A 166 0.21 -12.39 -3.00
CA GLY A 166 0.58 -12.88 -4.32
C GLY A 166 -0.06 -12.06 -5.46
N LEU A 167 -1.37 -11.79 -5.36
CA LEU A 167 -2.08 -10.93 -6.30
C LEU A 167 -1.53 -9.51 -6.31
N TYR A 168 -1.27 -8.93 -5.15
CA TYR A 168 -0.68 -7.59 -5.03
C TYR A 168 0.70 -7.50 -5.71
N VAL A 169 1.58 -8.46 -5.43
CA VAL A 169 2.93 -8.53 -6.04
C VAL A 169 2.83 -8.69 -7.55
N SER A 170 1.98 -9.59 -8.04
CA SER A 170 1.78 -9.83 -9.47
C SER A 170 1.25 -8.58 -10.19
N ALA A 171 0.23 -7.93 -9.63
CA ALA A 171 -0.32 -6.69 -10.18
C ALA A 171 0.74 -5.57 -10.23
N ASN A 172 1.52 -5.43 -9.18
CA ASN A 172 2.58 -4.41 -9.08
C ASN A 172 3.70 -4.65 -10.12
N GLN A 173 4.11 -5.92 -10.30
CA GLN A 173 5.11 -6.30 -11.32
C GLN A 173 4.60 -6.06 -12.75
N LEU A 174 3.32 -6.36 -13.01
CA LEU A 174 2.71 -6.06 -14.31
C LEU A 174 2.72 -4.57 -14.61
N MET A 175 2.38 -3.73 -13.61
CA MET A 175 2.43 -2.27 -13.76
C MET A 175 3.86 -1.76 -13.99
N ALA A 176 4.86 -2.30 -13.29
CA ALA A 176 6.26 -1.92 -13.43
C ALA A 176 6.85 -2.35 -14.79
N ASN A 177 6.44 -3.50 -15.32
CA ASN A 177 6.95 -4.04 -16.59
C ASN A 177 6.23 -3.51 -17.83
N HIS A 178 5.02 -2.97 -17.70
CA HIS A 178 4.21 -2.48 -18.82
C HIS A 178 4.95 -1.47 -19.73
N PRO A 179 5.66 -0.45 -19.23
CA PRO A 179 6.42 0.47 -20.08
C PRO A 179 7.54 -0.21 -20.87
N ARG A 180 8.22 -1.19 -20.27
CA ARG A 180 9.29 -1.96 -20.90
C ARG A 180 8.77 -2.81 -22.07
N LEU A 181 7.60 -3.42 -21.90
CA LEU A 181 6.93 -4.21 -22.94
C LEU A 181 6.48 -3.33 -24.11
N GLN A 182 5.99 -2.12 -23.85
CA GLN A 182 5.64 -1.18 -24.91
C GLN A 182 6.86 -0.70 -25.70
N ALA A 183 7.99 -0.43 -25.04
CA ALA A 183 9.22 -0.04 -25.70
C ALA A 183 9.79 -1.14 -26.63
N LEU A 184 9.64 -2.41 -26.28
CA LEU A 184 10.02 -3.53 -27.13
C LEU A 184 9.12 -3.67 -28.35
N ARG A 185 7.80 -3.42 -28.18
CA ARG A 185 6.81 -3.53 -29.26
C ARG A 185 6.94 -2.44 -30.32
N MET A 186 7.52 -1.27 -29.97
CA MET A 186 7.77 -0.17 -30.91
C MET A 186 9.09 -0.36 -31.68
N ARG A 187 9.93 -1.36 -31.34
CA ARG A 187 11.19 -1.68 -32.02
C ARG A 187 11.05 -2.81 -33.04
N THR A 188 9.92 -3.49 -33.06
CA THR A 188 9.56 -4.50 -34.09
C THR A 188 8.61 -3.92 -35.12
#